data_8d55a1b44da78b79073e82875ae9612a
#
_entry.id   8d55a1b44da78b79073e82875ae9612a
#
_cell.length_a   1.000
_cell.length_b   1.000
_cell.length_c   1.000
_cell.angle_alpha   90.00
_cell.angle_beta   90.00
_cell.angle_gamma   90.00
#
_symmetry.space_group_name_H-M   'P 1'
#
loop_
_entity.id
_entity.type
_entity.pdbx_description
1 polymer ?
#
loop_
_entity_poly.entity_id
_entity_poly.type
_entity_poly.pdbx_seq_one_letter_code
_entity_poly.pdbx_strand_id
1 'polypeptide(L)'
;MQFKTILASNEVEGFVEKKVRGNNVEFNVDAGDFNGYLIGKNSRNLIALQTLVSTVVNRYYDEENKKIVLVDVGGYKKRREKNLEYMAVDWGKQVAKTKTPITITDLNAYERKIVHNKLSTWKDVTTHSEGEGQERVLIIEPK
;
A
#
# COMPACT_ATOMS: atom_id res chain seq x y z
N MET A 1 14.09 -16.81 5.80
CA MET A 1 13.81 -18.17 5.28
C MET A 1 12.94 -18.06 4.06
N GLN A 2 13.35 -18.70 2.98
CA GLN A 2 12.64 -18.66 1.71
C GLN A 2 12.04 -20.03 1.41
N PHE A 3 10.77 -20.06 1.04
CA PHE A 3 10.06 -21.29 0.69
C PHE A 3 9.59 -21.20 -0.77
N LYS A 4 9.82 -22.28 -1.53
CA LYS A 4 9.23 -22.44 -2.84
C LYS A 4 7.88 -23.16 -2.70
N THR A 5 6.83 -22.58 -3.25
CA THR A 5 5.50 -23.14 -3.23
C THR A 5 4.98 -23.30 -4.66
N ILE A 6 4.41 -24.49 -4.97
CA ILE A 6 3.73 -24.73 -6.23
C ILE A 6 2.22 -24.76 -5.95
N LEU A 7 1.46 -23.90 -6.61
CA LEU A 7 0.01 -23.88 -6.51
C LEU A 7 -0.54 -24.94 -7.47
N ALA A 8 -1.02 -26.05 -6.90
CA ALA A 8 -1.28 -27.29 -7.60
C ALA A 8 -2.31 -27.23 -8.74
N SER A 9 -3.24 -26.27 -8.72
CA SER A 9 -4.30 -26.19 -9.74
C SER A 9 -3.88 -25.52 -11.05
N ASN A 10 -2.78 -24.73 -11.03
CA ASN A 10 -2.35 -23.94 -12.19
C ASN A 10 -0.83 -24.01 -12.43
N GLU A 11 -0.12 -24.91 -11.77
CA GLU A 11 1.34 -25.05 -11.85
C GLU A 11 2.11 -23.72 -11.64
N VAL A 12 1.57 -22.86 -10.79
CA VAL A 12 2.19 -21.56 -10.48
C VAL A 12 3.33 -21.78 -9.50
N GLU A 13 4.52 -21.45 -9.90
CA GLU A 13 5.67 -21.41 -9.01
C GLU A 13 5.71 -20.07 -8.28
N GLY A 14 5.77 -20.12 -6.95
CA GLY A 14 5.89 -18.95 -6.12
C GLY A 14 6.95 -19.12 -5.05
N PHE A 15 7.45 -17.99 -4.58
CA PHE A 15 8.41 -17.92 -3.49
C PHE A 15 7.82 -17.09 -2.37
N VAL A 16 8.00 -17.55 -1.13
CA VAL A 16 7.62 -16.80 0.06
C VAL A 16 8.85 -16.66 0.95
N GLU A 17 9.22 -15.43 1.22
CA GLU A 17 10.28 -15.12 2.17
C GLU A 17 9.66 -14.57 3.45
N LYS A 18 10.03 -15.15 4.59
CA LYS A 18 9.58 -14.72 5.90
C LYS A 18 10.72 -14.03 6.63
N LYS A 19 10.45 -12.83 7.14
CA LYS A 19 11.37 -12.08 8.01
C LYS A 19 10.68 -11.80 9.34
N VAL A 20 11.38 -12.03 10.43
CA VAL A 20 10.89 -11.74 11.78
C VAL A 20 11.80 -10.68 12.41
N ARG A 21 11.21 -9.56 12.82
CA ARG A 21 11.92 -8.49 13.52
C ARG A 21 11.12 -8.09 14.77
N GLY A 22 11.54 -8.59 15.93
CA GLY A 22 10.80 -8.36 17.17
C GLY A 22 9.39 -8.91 17.07
N ASN A 23 8.41 -8.05 17.20
CA ASN A 23 6.99 -8.40 17.11
C ASN A 23 6.42 -8.38 15.69
N ASN A 24 7.21 -7.96 14.71
CA ASN A 24 6.83 -7.88 13.31
C ASN A 24 7.16 -9.17 12.58
N VAL A 25 6.20 -9.69 11.84
CA VAL A 25 6.37 -10.82 10.93
C VAL A 25 6.03 -10.34 9.53
N GLU A 26 7.00 -10.38 8.65
CA GLU A 26 6.89 -9.90 7.28
C GLU A 26 6.98 -11.06 6.31
N PHE A 27 6.00 -11.16 5.42
CA PHE A 27 5.97 -12.13 4.34
C PHE A 27 6.10 -11.41 3.00
N ASN A 28 7.13 -11.74 2.25
CA ASN A 28 7.33 -11.24 0.89
C ASN A 28 7.05 -12.38 -0.09
N VAL A 29 6.05 -12.20 -0.91
CA VAL A 29 5.56 -13.19 -1.87
C VAL A 29 5.99 -12.79 -3.28
N ASP A 30 6.49 -13.74 -4.03
CA ASP A 30 6.73 -13.58 -5.47
C ASP A 30 6.14 -14.77 -6.21
N ALA A 31 5.07 -14.53 -6.94
CA ALA A 31 4.37 -15.52 -7.74
C ALA A 31 4.50 -15.24 -9.26
N GLY A 32 5.56 -14.52 -9.65
CA GLY A 32 5.84 -14.21 -11.05
C GLY A 32 4.68 -13.46 -11.71
N ASP A 33 4.16 -13.98 -12.81
CA ASP A 33 3.06 -13.36 -13.57
C ASP A 33 1.76 -13.23 -12.78
N PHE A 34 1.59 -13.99 -11.69
CA PHE A 34 0.43 -13.90 -10.80
C PHE A 34 0.51 -12.79 -9.76
N ASN A 35 1.63 -12.09 -9.65
CA ASN A 35 1.78 -11.00 -8.69
C ASN A 35 0.70 -9.93 -8.84
N GLY A 36 0.38 -9.56 -10.08
CA GLY A 36 -0.68 -8.59 -10.35
C GLY A 36 -2.06 -9.04 -9.84
N TYR A 37 -2.34 -10.33 -9.93
CA TYR A 37 -3.58 -10.92 -9.42
C TYR A 37 -3.66 -10.88 -7.90
N LEU A 38 -2.54 -11.20 -7.23
CA LEU A 38 -2.45 -11.16 -5.77
C LEU A 38 -2.52 -9.74 -5.21
N ILE A 39 -2.06 -8.75 -5.96
CA ILE A 39 -2.15 -7.35 -5.59
C ILE A 39 -3.57 -6.82 -5.81
N GLY A 40 -4.13 -7.07 -6.97
CA GLY A 40 -5.45 -6.61 -7.38
C GLY A 40 -5.53 -5.12 -7.66
N LYS A 41 -6.69 -4.68 -8.14
CA LYS A 41 -6.95 -3.27 -8.41
C LYS A 41 -6.93 -2.46 -7.10
N ASN A 42 -6.17 -1.39 -7.08
CA ASN A 42 -6.00 -0.51 -5.91
C ASN A 42 -5.55 -1.28 -4.65
N SER A 43 -4.74 -2.31 -4.83
CA SER A 43 -4.19 -3.15 -3.76
C SER A 43 -5.24 -3.94 -2.97
N ARG A 44 -6.46 -4.08 -3.46
CA ARG A 44 -7.57 -4.72 -2.73
C ARG A 44 -7.27 -6.16 -2.33
N ASN A 45 -6.72 -6.94 -3.25
CA ASN A 45 -6.39 -8.34 -2.97
C ASN A 45 -5.22 -8.45 -2.00
N LEU A 46 -4.22 -7.56 -2.13
CA LEU A 46 -3.09 -7.53 -1.20
C LEU A 46 -3.53 -7.19 0.23
N ILE A 47 -4.41 -6.22 0.39
CA ILE A 47 -4.98 -5.85 1.69
C ILE A 47 -5.77 -7.02 2.29
N ALA A 48 -6.60 -7.67 1.49
CA ALA A 48 -7.36 -8.84 1.92
C ALA A 48 -6.44 -10.00 2.31
N LEU A 49 -5.40 -10.26 1.52
CA LEU A 49 -4.40 -11.28 1.81
C LEU A 49 -3.67 -11.00 3.13
N GLN A 50 -3.27 -9.76 3.36
CA GLN A 50 -2.63 -9.36 4.61
C GLN A 50 -3.55 -9.58 5.82
N THR A 51 -4.81 -9.20 5.71
CA THR A 51 -5.81 -9.42 6.76
C THR A 51 -5.99 -10.91 7.06
N LEU A 52 -6.09 -11.73 6.03
CA LEU A 52 -6.25 -13.17 6.16
C LEU A 52 -5.03 -13.80 6.86
N VAL A 53 -3.83 -13.50 6.39
CA VAL A 53 -2.58 -14.02 6.96
C VAL A 53 -2.41 -13.56 8.40
N SER A 54 -2.70 -12.29 8.68
CA SER A 54 -2.66 -11.74 10.04
C SER A 54 -3.61 -12.49 10.98
N THR A 55 -4.81 -12.77 10.53
CA THR A 55 -5.80 -13.52 11.30
C THR A 55 -5.32 -14.93 11.60
N VAL A 56 -4.79 -15.63 10.60
CA VAL A 56 -4.28 -17.00 10.75
C VAL A 56 -3.09 -17.05 11.71
N VAL A 57 -2.13 -16.15 11.54
CA VAL A 57 -0.93 -16.08 12.41
C VAL A 57 -1.34 -15.80 13.85
N ASN A 58 -2.22 -14.83 14.06
CA ASN A 58 -2.60 -14.40 15.41
C ASN A 58 -3.58 -15.32 16.13
N ARG A 59 -4.07 -16.38 15.48
CA ARG A 59 -4.86 -17.42 16.16
C ARG A 59 -4.10 -18.10 17.30
N TYR A 60 -2.79 -18.11 17.24
CA TYR A 60 -1.92 -18.78 18.20
C TYR A 60 -1.38 -17.86 19.29
N TYR A 61 -1.77 -16.57 19.27
CA TYR A 61 -1.28 -15.57 20.20
C TYR A 61 -2.46 -14.91 20.91
N ASP A 62 -2.27 -14.56 22.18
CA ASP A 62 -3.22 -13.74 22.93
C ASP A 62 -3.08 -12.25 22.56
N GLU A 63 -3.99 -11.42 23.09
CA GLU A 63 -4.01 -9.99 22.77
C GLU A 63 -2.70 -9.25 23.11
N GLU A 64 -2.03 -9.69 24.18
CA GLU A 64 -0.79 -9.05 24.63
C GLU A 64 0.42 -9.45 23.76
N ASN A 65 0.34 -10.61 23.10
CA ASN A 65 1.43 -11.18 22.31
C ASN A 65 1.16 -11.17 20.80
N LYS A 66 0.13 -10.45 20.36
CA LYS A 66 -0.21 -10.33 18.93
C LYS A 66 0.98 -9.87 18.10
N LYS A 67 1.14 -10.50 16.95
CA LYS A 67 2.14 -10.15 15.96
C LYS A 67 1.60 -9.11 14.99
N ILE A 68 2.45 -8.19 14.59
CA ILE A 68 2.18 -7.30 13.47
C ILE A 68 2.60 -8.04 12.21
N VAL A 69 1.61 -8.41 11.39
CA VAL A 69 1.84 -9.17 10.17
C VAL A 69 1.76 -8.24 8.97
N LEU A 70 2.82 -8.24 8.19
CA LEU A 70 2.92 -7.47 6.95
C LEU A 70 3.08 -8.44 5.79
N VAL A 71 2.33 -8.22 4.73
CA VAL A 71 2.42 -9.02 3.49
C VAL A 71 2.70 -8.07 2.33
N ASP A 72 3.71 -8.40 1.54
CA ASP A 72 4.00 -7.72 0.29
C ASP A 72 4.11 -8.74 -0.85
N VAL A 73 3.81 -8.30 -2.05
CA VAL A 73 3.84 -9.13 -3.27
C VAL A 73 4.69 -8.44 -4.32
N GLY A 74 5.75 -9.13 -4.74
CA GLY A 74 6.62 -8.67 -5.83
C GLY A 74 7.26 -7.29 -5.60
N GLY A 75 7.48 -6.89 -4.35
CA GLY A 75 8.03 -5.58 -4.01
C GLY A 75 7.07 -4.42 -4.31
N TYR A 76 5.78 -4.68 -4.33
CA TYR A 76 4.74 -3.71 -4.73
C TYR A 76 4.72 -2.47 -3.85
N LYS A 77 4.78 -2.61 -2.52
CA LYS A 77 4.63 -1.48 -1.59
C LYS A 77 5.65 -0.38 -1.85
N LYS A 78 6.91 -0.76 -2.03
CA LYS A 78 7.98 0.21 -2.29
C LYS A 78 7.84 0.89 -3.65
N ARG A 79 7.47 0.12 -4.68
CA ARG A 79 7.21 0.69 -6.02
C ARG A 79 6.01 1.64 -5.98
N ARG A 80 4.94 1.26 -5.32
CA ARG A 80 3.74 2.09 -5.17
C ARG A 80 4.05 3.40 -4.46
N GLU A 81 4.82 3.34 -3.37
CA GLU A 81 5.26 4.53 -2.64
C GLU A 81 6.03 5.50 -3.54
N LYS A 82 7.01 5.01 -4.28
CA LYS A 82 7.77 5.84 -5.23
C LYS A 82 6.87 6.43 -6.31
N ASN A 83 5.99 5.64 -6.87
CA ASN A 83 5.06 6.12 -7.90
C ASN A 83 4.15 7.22 -7.35
N LEU A 84 3.64 7.07 -6.13
CA LEU A 84 2.83 8.09 -5.48
C LEU A 84 3.60 9.38 -5.24
N GLU A 85 4.88 9.29 -4.87
CA GLU A 85 5.73 10.47 -4.73
C GLU A 85 5.91 11.22 -6.05
N TYR A 86 6.13 10.50 -7.16
CA TYR A 86 6.20 11.11 -8.49
C TYR A 86 4.86 11.74 -8.90
N MET A 87 3.77 11.02 -8.70
CA MET A 87 2.43 11.52 -9.01
C MET A 87 2.10 12.76 -8.18
N ALA A 88 2.47 12.77 -6.90
CA ALA A 88 2.28 13.92 -6.02
C ALA A 88 2.98 15.18 -6.56
N VAL A 89 4.21 15.04 -7.03
CA VAL A 89 4.95 16.14 -7.65
C VAL A 89 4.22 16.67 -8.89
N ASP A 90 3.76 15.77 -9.76
CA ASP A 90 3.02 16.16 -10.97
C ASP A 90 1.71 16.88 -10.64
N TRP A 91 0.95 16.35 -9.67
CA TRP A 91 -0.28 16.98 -9.20
C TRP A 91 -0.01 18.35 -8.57
N GLY A 92 1.04 18.45 -7.75
CA GLY A 92 1.42 19.72 -7.14
C GLY A 92 1.78 20.77 -8.17
N LYS A 93 2.54 20.42 -9.20
CA LYS A 93 2.89 21.30 -10.31
C LYS A 93 1.65 21.75 -11.08
N GLN A 94 0.72 20.82 -11.35
CA GLN A 94 -0.53 21.13 -12.02
C GLN A 94 -1.33 22.16 -11.25
N VAL A 95 -1.56 21.94 -9.96
CA VAL A 95 -2.31 22.86 -9.09
C VAL A 95 -1.62 24.24 -8.99
N ALA A 96 -0.30 24.23 -8.78
CA ALA A 96 0.48 25.46 -8.72
C ALA A 96 0.36 26.28 -10.01
N LYS A 97 0.34 25.63 -11.16
CA LYS A 97 0.26 26.27 -12.47
C LYS A 97 -1.17 26.74 -12.80
N THR A 98 -2.16 25.87 -12.61
CA THR A 98 -3.55 26.15 -13.03
C THR A 98 -4.34 26.96 -12.01
N LYS A 99 -3.87 27.00 -10.77
CA LYS A 99 -4.58 27.62 -9.63
C LYS A 99 -5.97 26.99 -9.38
N THR A 100 -6.16 25.77 -9.84
CA THR A 100 -7.41 25.02 -9.70
C THR A 100 -7.19 23.81 -8.79
N PRO A 101 -8.00 23.60 -7.74
CA PRO A 101 -7.92 22.42 -6.91
C PRO A 101 -8.14 21.13 -7.69
N ILE A 102 -7.51 20.05 -7.28
CA ILE A 102 -7.78 18.71 -7.80
C ILE A 102 -8.15 17.76 -6.67
N THR A 103 -8.99 16.80 -6.98
CA THR A 103 -9.43 15.77 -6.05
C THR A 103 -8.87 14.43 -6.49
N ILE A 104 -8.15 13.77 -5.58
CA ILE A 104 -7.56 12.45 -5.83
C ILE A 104 -8.37 11.40 -5.08
N THR A 105 -8.91 10.46 -5.83
CA THR A 105 -9.70 9.33 -5.33
C THR A 105 -8.86 8.05 -5.25
N ASP A 106 -9.44 7.00 -4.67
CA ASP A 106 -8.84 5.65 -4.67
C ASP A 106 -7.49 5.51 -3.95
N LEU A 107 -7.20 6.42 -3.02
CA LEU A 107 -6.04 6.31 -2.14
C LEU A 107 -6.50 5.83 -0.75
N ASN A 108 -5.78 4.88 -0.17
CA ASN A 108 -5.97 4.55 1.24
C ASN A 108 -5.32 5.59 2.16
N ALA A 109 -5.54 5.47 3.46
CA ALA A 109 -5.04 6.45 4.44
C ALA A 109 -3.51 6.59 4.42
N TYR A 110 -2.80 5.47 4.27
CA TYR A 110 -1.33 5.47 4.17
C TYR A 110 -0.85 6.19 2.91
N GLU A 111 -1.50 5.93 1.78
CA GLU A 111 -1.18 6.56 0.50
C GLU A 111 -1.46 8.06 0.50
N ARG A 112 -2.59 8.49 1.10
CA ARG A 112 -2.87 9.93 1.27
C ARG A 112 -1.79 10.62 2.09
N LYS A 113 -1.29 9.96 3.12
CA LYS A 113 -0.20 10.48 3.94
C LYS A 113 1.11 10.64 3.16
N ILE A 114 1.43 9.70 2.27
CA ILE A 114 2.61 9.82 1.39
C ILE A 114 2.52 11.08 0.54
N VAL A 115 1.38 11.31 -0.11
CA VAL A 115 1.18 12.49 -0.96
C VAL A 115 1.21 13.78 -0.13
N HIS A 116 0.52 13.79 1.00
CA HIS A 116 0.52 14.94 1.91
C HIS A 116 1.93 15.29 2.37
N ASN A 117 2.70 14.31 2.82
CA ASN A 117 4.08 14.52 3.26
C ASN A 117 4.97 15.06 2.13
N LYS A 118 4.79 14.53 0.92
CA LYS A 118 5.57 14.97 -0.25
C LYS A 118 5.32 16.44 -0.59
N LEU A 119 4.09 16.90 -0.44
CA LEU A 119 3.69 18.27 -0.77
C LEU A 119 3.71 19.24 0.43
N SER A 120 3.96 18.76 1.63
CA SER A 120 3.88 19.56 2.87
C SER A 120 4.85 20.72 2.91
N THR A 121 5.99 20.63 2.22
CA THR A 121 7.02 21.69 2.16
C THR A 121 6.84 22.67 0.99
N TRP A 122 5.83 22.41 0.14
CA TRP A 122 5.60 23.28 -1.02
C TRP A 122 4.92 24.57 -0.60
N LYS A 123 5.38 25.69 -1.21
CA LYS A 123 4.85 27.03 -0.89
C LYS A 123 3.54 27.35 -1.60
N ASP A 124 3.31 26.74 -2.76
CA ASP A 124 2.22 27.11 -3.66
C ASP A 124 0.99 26.25 -3.54
N VAL A 125 1.07 25.14 -2.82
CA VAL A 125 -0.03 24.19 -2.68
C VAL A 125 -0.19 23.73 -1.23
N THR A 126 -1.41 23.33 -0.90
CA THR A 126 -1.73 22.67 0.37
C THR A 126 -2.59 21.45 0.11
N THR A 127 -2.60 20.52 1.05
CA THR A 127 -3.36 19.28 0.92
C THR A 127 -4.17 19.00 2.17
N HIS A 128 -5.37 18.45 2.00
CA HIS A 128 -6.17 17.94 3.10
C HIS A 128 -7.05 16.77 2.60
N SER A 129 -7.54 15.96 3.52
CA SER A 129 -8.44 14.86 3.20
C SER A 129 -9.86 15.18 3.65
N GLU A 130 -10.84 14.79 2.84
CA GLU A 130 -12.27 14.95 3.14
C GLU A 130 -13.03 13.64 2.94
N GLY A 131 -14.16 13.50 3.62
CA GLY A 131 -15.01 12.33 3.53
C GLY A 131 -14.67 11.23 4.52
N GLU A 132 -15.33 10.10 4.39
CA GLU A 132 -15.19 8.96 5.30
C GLU A 132 -15.04 7.65 4.53
N GLY A 133 -14.36 6.67 5.16
CA GLY A 133 -14.23 5.32 4.64
C GLY A 133 -13.57 5.26 3.27
N GLN A 134 -14.15 4.47 2.39
CA GLN A 134 -13.62 4.26 1.04
C GLN A 134 -13.86 5.46 0.11
N GLU A 135 -14.78 6.34 0.46
CA GLU A 135 -15.08 7.55 -0.30
C GLU A 135 -14.22 8.74 0.12
N ARG A 136 -13.37 8.56 1.13
CA ARG A 136 -12.47 9.61 1.56
C ARG A 136 -11.45 9.96 0.47
N VAL A 137 -11.35 11.24 0.17
CA VAL A 137 -10.52 11.77 -0.92
C VAL A 137 -9.42 12.68 -0.38
N LEU A 138 -8.39 12.86 -1.19
CA LEU A 138 -7.35 13.86 -0.97
C LEU A 138 -7.58 15.04 -1.90
N ILE A 139 -7.58 16.25 -1.34
CA ILE A 139 -7.71 17.48 -2.11
C ILE A 139 -6.36 18.20 -2.09
N ILE A 140 -5.90 18.58 -3.26
CA ILE A 140 -4.71 19.40 -3.45
C ILE A 140 -5.18 20.74 -4.00
N GLU A 141 -4.92 21.79 -3.28
CA GLU A 141 -5.42 23.12 -3.65
C GLU A 141 -4.32 24.18 -3.61
N PRO A 142 -4.48 25.28 -4.40
CA PRO A 142 -3.51 26.38 -4.36
C PRO A 142 -3.59 27.07 -3.00
N LYS A 143 -2.42 27.54 -2.58
CA LYS A 143 -2.26 28.26 -1.33
C LYS A 143 -2.53 29.75 -1.52
#